data_bf70f84348ec08012280c3b4cf591308
#
_entry.id   bf70f84348ec08012280c3b4cf591308
#
_cell.length_a   1.000
_cell.length_b   1.000
_cell.length_c   1.000
_cell.angle_alpha   90.00
_cell.angle_beta   90.00
_cell.angle_gamma   90.00
#
_symmetry.space_group_name_H-M   'P 1'
#
loop_
_entity.id
_entity.type
_entity.pdbx_description
1 polymer ?
#
loop_
_entity_poly.entity_id
_entity_poly.type
_entity_poly.pdbx_seq_one_letter_code
_entity_poly.pdbx_strand_id
1 'polypeptide(L)'
;MIYQINNMLLNVTQELLKGEVNDVVVCEDLSASTKVFYTVMVIKDREMAKKILKIYEEHSEDSKKTYIAKGTYKDSYLMVYPYQEEREMEKFFQAEVDSLENCEALCSEVVIKCITSGIPFPIMYLQFLQKKINKSKAGEIFFGYSLDLKNLSEKIGEKECVTLCAKTLFSMLSKVTNESTVSYALLSKKTNRKGYFKFIDLYKDIQAATMTIEKRKLWVRIKAFFSRNGDRIYRVVLGICLTAAIIALIMLLSQLVLGDIPLYRLFVNTFKNIGTESLVQ
;
A
#
# COMPACT_ATOMS: atom_id res chain seq x y z
N MET A 1 22.92 -12.53 24.25
CA MET A 1 23.02 -11.26 25.04
C MET A 1 21.67 -11.03 25.68
N ILE A 2 21.67 -10.74 27.01
CA ILE A 2 20.41 -10.60 27.75
C ILE A 2 20.34 -9.17 28.32
N TYR A 3 19.20 -8.52 28.11
CA TYR A 3 18.86 -7.23 28.73
C TYR A 3 17.84 -7.46 29.85
N GLN A 4 17.99 -6.77 30.95
CA GLN A 4 17.02 -6.75 32.03
C GLN A 4 16.39 -5.36 32.13
N ILE A 5 15.08 -5.29 31.98
CA ILE A 5 14.31 -4.04 32.05
C ILE A 5 13.04 -4.30 32.89
N ASN A 6 12.91 -3.63 34.02
CA ASN A 6 11.84 -3.89 34.97
C ASN A 6 11.78 -5.39 35.34
N ASN A 7 10.64 -6.03 35.07
CA ASN A 7 10.43 -7.46 35.30
C ASN A 7 10.68 -8.35 34.07
N MET A 8 11.19 -7.77 32.95
CA MET A 8 11.41 -8.47 31.70
C MET A 8 12.86 -8.92 31.58
N LEU A 9 13.07 -10.14 31.14
CA LEU A 9 14.39 -10.71 30.84
C LEU A 9 14.48 -10.99 29.33
N LEU A 10 15.06 -10.05 28.61
CA LEU A 10 15.02 -10.01 27.14
C LEU A 10 16.28 -10.60 26.53
N ASN A 11 16.17 -11.77 25.93
CA ASN A 11 17.27 -12.45 25.24
C ASN A 11 17.28 -12.07 23.75
N VAL A 12 18.39 -11.54 23.27
CA VAL A 12 18.56 -11.14 21.86
C VAL A 12 18.53 -12.38 20.97
N THR A 13 17.60 -12.41 20.03
CA THR A 13 17.43 -13.48 19.04
C THR A 13 17.87 -13.07 17.64
N GLN A 14 17.68 -11.78 17.29
CA GLN A 14 18.00 -11.26 15.97
C GLN A 14 18.44 -9.81 16.04
N GLU A 15 19.39 -9.40 15.20
CA GLU A 15 19.77 -7.99 14.97
C GLU A 15 19.04 -7.47 13.73
N LEU A 16 18.27 -6.39 13.87
CA LEU A 16 17.54 -5.75 12.77
C LEU A 16 18.28 -4.54 12.18
N LEU A 17 18.99 -3.82 13.04
CA LEU A 17 19.77 -2.64 12.68
C LEU A 17 20.99 -2.54 13.59
N LYS A 18 22.14 -2.23 13.02
CA LYS A 18 23.35 -1.84 13.73
C LYS A 18 23.83 -0.50 13.26
N GLY A 19 23.69 0.52 14.10
CA GLY A 19 24.03 1.90 13.79
C GLY A 19 25.06 2.51 14.75
N GLU A 20 25.53 3.69 14.42
CA GLU A 20 26.42 4.46 15.29
C GLU A 20 25.68 4.99 16.53
N VAL A 21 24.46 5.48 16.34
CA VAL A 21 23.63 6.14 17.35
C VAL A 21 22.82 5.12 18.15
N ASN A 22 22.25 4.14 17.47
CA ASN A 22 21.42 3.10 18.07
C ASN A 22 21.51 1.78 17.30
N ASP A 23 21.29 0.69 18.05
CA ASP A 23 21.01 -0.63 17.49
C ASP A 23 19.53 -0.97 17.67
N VAL A 24 18.99 -1.84 16.83
CA VAL A 24 17.65 -2.40 17.01
C VAL A 24 17.73 -3.91 16.89
N VAL A 25 17.23 -4.59 17.92
CA VAL A 25 17.26 -6.04 18.03
C VAL A 25 15.88 -6.61 18.33
N VAL A 26 15.64 -7.85 17.94
CA VAL A 26 14.50 -8.64 18.39
C VAL A 26 14.93 -9.45 19.61
N CYS A 27 14.12 -9.39 20.65
CA CYS A 27 14.37 -10.12 21.88
C CYS A 27 13.19 -11.02 22.23
N GLU A 28 13.49 -12.22 22.71
CA GLU A 28 12.53 -13.11 23.36
C GLU A 28 12.49 -12.80 24.86
N ASP A 29 11.30 -12.65 25.42
CA ASP A 29 11.13 -12.47 26.86
C ASP A 29 11.16 -13.82 27.58
N LEU A 30 12.24 -14.08 28.29
CA LEU A 30 12.42 -15.30 29.06
C LEU A 30 11.62 -15.31 30.38
N SER A 31 11.07 -14.17 30.81
CA SER A 31 10.24 -14.07 32.01
C SER A 31 8.78 -14.40 31.75
N ALA A 32 8.36 -14.41 30.48
CA ALA A 32 7.00 -14.72 30.10
C ALA A 32 6.73 -16.22 30.05
N SER A 33 5.53 -16.65 30.41
CA SER A 33 5.11 -18.07 30.34
C SER A 33 4.91 -18.59 28.93
N THR A 34 4.75 -17.70 27.96
CA THR A 34 4.64 -17.99 26.52
C THR A 34 5.74 -17.26 25.75
N LYS A 35 6.10 -17.78 24.58
CA LYS A 35 7.07 -17.10 23.72
C LYS A 35 6.51 -15.76 23.24
N VAL A 36 7.07 -14.68 23.77
CA VAL A 36 6.73 -13.31 23.35
C VAL A 36 8.00 -12.64 22.85
N PHE A 37 7.89 -11.96 21.72
CA PHE A 37 8.99 -11.23 21.13
C PHE A 37 8.73 -9.72 21.18
N TYR A 38 9.80 -8.98 21.34
CA TYR A 38 9.78 -7.52 21.37
C TYR A 38 10.86 -6.95 20.47
N THR A 39 10.60 -5.78 19.90
CA THR A 39 11.61 -4.95 19.25
C THR A 39 12.26 -4.07 20.31
N VAL A 40 13.55 -4.21 20.52
CA VAL A 40 14.31 -3.42 21.48
C VAL A 40 15.23 -2.47 20.74
N MET A 41 15.04 -1.19 20.98
CA MET A 41 15.91 -0.13 20.49
C MET A 41 16.94 0.20 21.58
N VAL A 42 18.21 -0.01 21.26
CA VAL A 42 19.35 0.23 22.14
C VAL A 42 20.03 1.52 21.74
N ILE A 43 19.82 2.61 22.49
CA ILE A 43 20.32 3.93 22.18
C ILE A 43 21.66 4.12 22.90
N LYS A 44 22.73 4.24 22.14
CA LYS A 44 24.12 4.38 22.65
C LYS A 44 24.48 5.82 22.96
N ASP A 45 23.93 6.73 22.20
CA ASP A 45 24.19 8.16 22.34
C ASP A 45 23.31 8.78 23.42
N ARG A 46 23.91 9.40 24.43
CA ARG A 46 23.20 10.01 25.58
C ARG A 46 22.35 11.22 25.16
N GLU A 47 22.80 12.01 24.20
CA GLU A 47 22.04 13.16 23.73
C GLU A 47 20.81 12.72 22.92
N MET A 48 20.97 11.67 22.13
CA MET A 48 19.83 11.05 21.43
C MET A 48 18.83 10.41 22.40
N ALA A 49 19.32 9.78 23.46
CA ALA A 49 18.44 9.24 24.52
C ALA A 49 17.62 10.35 25.18
N LYS A 50 18.23 11.50 25.52
CA LYS A 50 17.51 12.66 26.05
C LYS A 50 16.46 13.19 25.07
N LYS A 51 16.80 13.31 23.78
CA LYS A 51 15.88 13.77 22.72
C LYS A 51 14.66 12.87 22.61
N ILE A 52 14.86 11.56 22.56
CA ILE A 52 13.75 10.60 22.47
C ILE A 52 12.85 10.69 23.71
N LEU A 53 13.46 10.74 24.91
CA LEU A 53 12.70 10.89 26.15
C LEU A 53 11.83 12.14 26.13
N LYS A 54 12.41 13.27 25.76
CA LYS A 54 11.70 14.55 25.63
C LYS A 54 10.55 14.46 24.62
N ILE A 55 10.77 13.87 23.45
CA ILE A 55 9.73 13.66 22.45
C ILE A 55 8.54 12.87 23.01
N TYR A 56 8.80 11.80 23.76
CA TYR A 56 7.74 11.00 24.37
C TYR A 56 7.10 11.66 25.59
N GLU A 57 7.79 12.54 26.28
CA GLU A 57 7.25 13.30 27.43
C GLU A 57 6.40 14.49 27.00
N GLU A 58 6.79 15.18 25.93
CA GLU A 58 6.05 16.33 25.37
C GLU A 58 4.79 15.91 24.60
N HIS A 59 4.76 14.71 24.03
CA HIS A 59 3.60 14.17 23.35
C HIS A 59 2.75 13.38 24.34
N SER A 60 1.59 13.88 24.59
CA SER A 60 0.47 13.42 25.41
C SER A 60 0.50 12.00 26.03
N GLU A 61 -0.41 11.72 26.97
CA GLU A 61 -0.57 10.39 27.57
C GLU A 61 -0.77 9.25 26.58
N ASP A 62 -1.25 9.52 25.35
CA ASP A 62 -1.41 8.54 24.30
C ASP A 62 -0.07 8.04 23.72
N SER A 63 0.99 8.84 23.72
CA SER A 63 2.32 8.42 23.28
C SER A 63 2.96 7.38 24.20
N LYS A 64 2.59 7.35 25.47
CA LYS A 64 3.07 6.36 26.44
C LYS A 64 2.60 4.94 26.13
N LYS A 65 1.54 4.80 25.33
CA LYS A 65 1.02 3.49 24.89
C LYS A 65 1.78 2.91 23.71
N THR A 66 2.67 3.65 23.07
CA THR A 66 3.40 3.18 21.88
C THR A 66 4.63 2.35 22.19
N TYR A 67 5.15 2.41 23.41
CA TYR A 67 6.21 1.55 23.91
C TYR A 67 5.74 0.74 25.12
N ILE A 68 6.33 -0.43 25.33
CA ILE A 68 5.96 -1.38 26.42
C ILE A 68 6.74 -1.09 27.68
N ALA A 69 8.04 -0.87 27.53
CA ALA A 69 8.95 -0.58 28.63
C ALA A 69 10.10 0.33 28.19
N LYS A 70 10.68 1.02 29.14
CA LYS A 70 11.88 1.82 28.96
C LYS A 70 12.82 1.65 30.15
N GLY A 71 14.12 1.74 29.94
CA GLY A 71 15.11 1.59 31.00
C GLY A 71 16.52 1.86 30.53
N THR A 72 17.47 1.67 31.45
CA THR A 72 18.90 1.77 31.16
C THR A 72 19.56 0.42 31.34
N TYR A 73 20.51 0.12 30.47
CA TYR A 73 21.35 -1.06 30.60
C TYR A 73 22.80 -0.66 30.30
N LYS A 74 23.67 -0.77 31.31
CA LYS A 74 25.03 -0.23 31.26
C LYS A 74 25.01 1.25 30.86
N ASP A 75 25.69 1.61 29.75
CA ASP A 75 25.77 3.00 29.26
C ASP A 75 24.71 3.32 28.17
N SER A 76 23.81 2.39 27.88
CA SER A 76 22.79 2.56 26.82
C SER A 76 21.40 2.72 27.42
N TYR A 77 20.56 3.46 26.72
CA TYR A 77 19.14 3.60 27.01
C TYR A 77 18.35 2.63 26.13
N LEU A 78 17.40 1.94 26.74
CA LEU A 78 16.60 0.91 26.08
C LEU A 78 15.14 1.33 25.98
N MET A 79 14.55 1.12 24.82
CA MET A 79 13.11 1.23 24.60
C MET A 79 12.58 -0.07 23.97
N VAL A 80 11.51 -0.59 24.57
CA VAL A 80 10.88 -1.85 24.16
C VAL A 80 9.57 -1.56 23.46
N TYR A 81 9.42 -2.06 22.23
CA TYR A 81 8.26 -1.91 21.39
C TYR A 81 7.63 -3.25 21.04
N PRO A 82 6.34 -3.28 20.65
CA PRO A 82 5.74 -4.48 20.08
C PRO A 82 6.52 -4.97 18.87
N TYR A 83 6.71 -6.29 18.79
CA TYR A 83 7.31 -6.94 17.63
C TYR A 83 6.23 -7.70 16.87
N GLN A 84 6.31 -7.62 15.55
CA GLN A 84 5.53 -8.46 14.65
C GLN A 84 6.46 -9.18 13.70
N GLU A 85 6.26 -10.47 13.52
CA GLU A 85 7.08 -11.26 12.60
C GLU A 85 6.97 -10.74 11.16
N GLU A 86 8.13 -10.54 10.52
CA GLU A 86 8.17 -10.07 9.11
C GLU A 86 7.46 -11.05 8.14
N ARG A 87 7.32 -12.33 8.52
CA ARG A 87 6.61 -13.36 7.72
C ARG A 87 5.11 -13.07 7.55
N GLU A 88 4.52 -12.36 8.51
CA GLU A 88 3.09 -12.03 8.51
C GLU A 88 2.81 -10.65 7.91
N MET A 89 3.86 -9.87 7.63
CA MET A 89 3.71 -8.51 7.12
C MET A 89 4.26 -8.37 5.72
N GLU A 90 3.45 -7.82 4.84
CA GLU A 90 3.91 -7.28 3.57
C GLU A 90 4.44 -5.87 3.79
N LYS A 91 5.62 -5.57 3.27
CA LYS A 91 6.15 -4.20 3.34
C LYS A 91 5.22 -3.28 2.54
N PHE A 92 4.72 -2.25 3.20
CA PHE A 92 3.74 -1.31 2.65
C PHE A 92 4.11 -0.79 1.24
N PHE A 93 5.39 -0.45 1.05
CA PHE A 93 5.88 0.08 -0.24
C PHE A 93 6.12 -0.99 -1.31
N GLN A 94 6.05 -2.26 -0.96
CA GLN A 94 6.22 -3.41 -1.83
C GLN A 94 4.92 -4.20 -2.01
N ALA A 95 3.87 -3.86 -1.25
CA ALA A 95 2.58 -4.50 -1.37
C ALA A 95 2.08 -4.39 -2.82
N GLU A 96 1.74 -5.51 -3.43
CA GLU A 96 1.07 -5.54 -4.71
C GLU A 96 -0.34 -4.99 -4.51
N VAL A 97 -0.62 -3.88 -5.14
CA VAL A 97 -1.94 -3.26 -5.12
C VAL A 97 -2.65 -3.61 -6.41
N ASP A 98 -3.54 -4.59 -6.33
CA ASP A 98 -4.23 -5.13 -7.51
C ASP A 98 -5.24 -4.19 -8.14
N SER A 99 -5.79 -3.26 -7.38
CA SER A 99 -6.79 -2.32 -7.86
C SER A 99 -6.65 -0.94 -7.25
N LEU A 100 -7.15 0.06 -7.95
CA LEU A 100 -7.21 1.43 -7.43
C LEU A 100 -8.04 1.52 -6.15
N GLU A 101 -9.14 0.78 -6.06
CA GLU A 101 -10.02 0.76 -4.89
C GLU A 101 -9.26 0.24 -3.65
N ASN A 102 -8.47 -0.81 -3.81
CA ASN A 102 -7.61 -1.34 -2.74
C ASN A 102 -6.53 -0.33 -2.34
N CYS A 103 -5.96 0.41 -3.30
CA CYS A 103 -4.97 1.44 -3.01
C CYS A 103 -5.57 2.62 -2.25
N GLU A 104 -6.77 3.06 -2.61
CA GLU A 104 -7.47 4.14 -1.92
C GLU A 104 -7.89 3.72 -0.50
N ALA A 105 -8.38 2.49 -0.33
CA ALA A 105 -8.68 1.92 0.98
C ALA A 105 -7.41 1.89 1.85
N LEU A 106 -6.30 1.41 1.31
CA LEU A 106 -5.01 1.38 1.99
C LEU A 106 -4.52 2.78 2.38
N CYS A 107 -4.69 3.79 1.50
CA CYS A 107 -4.37 5.18 1.83
C CYS A 107 -5.22 5.70 3.00
N SER A 108 -6.50 5.37 3.03
CA SER A 108 -7.39 5.74 4.14
C SER A 108 -6.95 5.10 5.45
N GLU A 109 -6.65 3.79 5.44
CA GLU A 109 -6.15 3.05 6.60
C GLU A 109 -4.85 3.63 7.16
N VAL A 110 -3.89 4.01 6.30
CA VAL A 110 -2.64 4.66 6.74
C VAL A 110 -2.93 5.95 7.47
N VAL A 111 -3.82 6.79 6.94
CA VAL A 111 -4.13 8.09 7.57
C VAL A 111 -4.88 7.89 8.89
N ILE A 112 -5.83 6.96 8.96
CA ILE A 112 -6.51 6.58 10.21
C ILE A 112 -5.48 6.13 11.24
N LYS A 113 -4.55 5.26 10.86
CA LYS A 113 -3.50 4.76 11.76
C LYS A 113 -2.57 5.89 12.22
N CYS A 114 -2.23 6.86 11.37
CA CYS A 114 -1.47 8.04 11.77
C CYS A 114 -2.19 8.85 12.86
N ILE A 115 -3.52 8.99 12.74
CA ILE A 115 -4.34 9.74 13.71
C ILE A 115 -4.47 8.97 15.03
N THR A 116 -4.63 7.64 14.97
CA THR A 116 -5.02 6.83 16.14
C THR A 116 -3.86 6.15 16.85
N SER A 117 -2.66 6.11 16.26
CA SER A 117 -1.52 5.36 16.83
C SER A 117 -0.91 5.96 18.08
N GLY A 118 -1.10 7.26 18.33
CA GLY A 118 -0.42 7.99 19.42
C GLY A 118 1.10 8.10 19.23
N ILE A 119 1.65 7.75 18.07
CA ILE A 119 3.09 7.84 17.81
C ILE A 119 3.48 9.32 17.70
N PRO A 120 4.53 9.79 18.41
CA PRO A 120 5.03 11.15 18.28
C PRO A 120 5.41 11.49 16.83
N PHE A 121 5.05 12.69 16.36
CA PHE A 121 5.29 13.10 14.97
C PHE A 121 6.75 12.97 14.52
N PRO A 122 7.79 13.27 15.32
CA PRO A 122 9.17 13.05 14.92
C PRO A 122 9.50 11.57 14.64
N ILE A 123 8.93 10.65 15.41
CA ILE A 123 9.11 9.20 15.22
C ILE A 123 8.33 8.73 13.99
N MET A 124 7.06 9.14 13.87
CA MET A 124 6.22 8.83 12.71
C MET A 124 6.85 9.34 11.41
N TYR A 125 7.45 10.53 11.42
CA TYR A 125 8.17 11.08 10.27
C TYR A 125 9.34 10.18 9.85
N LEU A 126 10.15 9.68 10.80
CA LEU A 126 11.21 8.73 10.52
C LEU A 126 10.68 7.41 9.94
N GLN A 127 9.54 6.91 10.43
CA GLN A 127 8.91 5.70 9.90
C GLN A 127 8.52 5.87 8.43
N PHE A 128 7.98 7.01 8.04
CA PHE A 128 7.74 7.34 6.64
C PHE A 128 9.04 7.48 5.83
N LEU A 129 10.01 8.23 6.36
CA LEU A 129 11.29 8.49 5.68
C LEU A 129 12.08 7.20 5.43
N GLN A 130 12.12 6.30 6.41
CA GLN A 130 12.82 5.02 6.34
C GLN A 130 11.95 3.87 5.82
N LYS A 131 10.74 4.18 5.34
CA LYS A 131 9.80 3.21 4.76
C LYS A 131 9.49 2.05 5.72
N LYS A 132 9.36 2.35 7.01
CA LYS A 132 9.05 1.37 8.07
C LYS A 132 7.55 1.28 8.35
N ILE A 133 6.75 1.34 7.31
CA ILE A 133 5.30 1.14 7.36
C ILE A 133 5.02 -0.17 6.66
N ASN A 134 4.28 -1.03 7.32
CA ASN A 134 4.00 -2.38 6.87
C ASN A 134 2.50 -2.63 6.89
N LYS A 135 2.05 -3.56 6.07
CA LYS A 135 0.68 -4.05 6.02
C LYS A 135 0.68 -5.53 6.37
N SER A 136 -0.18 -5.95 7.30
CA SER A 136 -0.37 -7.37 7.58
C SER A 136 -1.13 -8.06 6.44
N LYS A 137 -1.12 -9.40 6.43
CA LYS A 137 -1.97 -10.19 5.52
C LYS A 137 -3.46 -9.92 5.72
N ALA A 138 -3.85 -9.56 6.95
CA ALA A 138 -5.23 -9.16 7.28
C ALA A 138 -5.57 -7.73 6.82
N GLY A 139 -4.63 -6.97 6.28
CA GLY A 139 -4.83 -5.60 5.79
C GLY A 139 -4.53 -4.50 6.81
N GLU A 140 -4.16 -4.83 8.04
CA GLU A 140 -3.86 -3.84 9.08
C GLU A 140 -2.51 -3.15 8.85
N ILE A 141 -2.47 -1.85 9.11
CA ILE A 141 -1.25 -1.03 8.99
C ILE A 141 -0.47 -1.04 10.30
N PHE A 142 0.82 -1.26 10.18
CA PHE A 142 1.77 -1.25 11.30
C PHE A 142 2.95 -0.31 11.05
N PHE A 143 3.35 0.37 12.09
CA PHE A 143 4.54 1.19 12.11
C PHE A 143 5.69 0.42 12.75
N GLY A 144 6.72 0.12 11.96
CA GLY A 144 7.92 -0.59 12.44
C GLY A 144 8.84 0.33 13.25
N TYR A 145 9.48 -0.24 14.26
CA TYR A 145 10.40 0.47 15.15
C TYR A 145 11.89 0.16 14.88
N SER A 146 12.20 -0.54 13.78
CA SER A 146 13.59 -0.72 13.36
C SER A 146 14.13 0.54 12.65
N LEU A 147 14.30 1.63 13.43
CA LEU A 147 14.63 2.96 12.97
C LEU A 147 16.09 3.32 13.27
N ASP A 148 16.78 3.95 12.32
CA ASP A 148 18.01 4.67 12.57
C ASP A 148 17.67 6.08 13.05
N LEU A 149 18.13 6.42 14.25
CA LEU A 149 17.83 7.69 14.90
C LEU A 149 18.75 8.85 14.47
N LYS A 150 19.76 8.60 13.63
CA LYS A 150 20.74 9.61 13.20
C LYS A 150 20.08 10.91 12.68
N ASN A 151 18.92 10.77 12.01
CA ASN A 151 18.18 11.91 11.44
C ASN A 151 16.97 12.35 12.28
N LEU A 152 16.90 11.97 13.55
CA LEU A 152 15.81 12.36 14.42
C LEU A 152 15.89 13.86 14.74
N SER A 153 14.81 14.59 14.49
CA SER A 153 14.68 16.01 14.79
C SER A 153 13.44 16.28 15.63
N GLU A 154 13.62 16.89 16.80
CA GLU A 154 12.53 17.32 17.69
C GLU A 154 11.60 18.35 17.06
N LYS A 155 12.10 19.09 16.05
CA LYS A 155 11.36 20.20 15.42
C LYS A 155 10.27 19.73 14.43
N ILE A 156 10.19 18.43 14.16
CA ILE A 156 9.19 17.86 13.27
C ILE A 156 7.83 17.87 13.96
N GLY A 157 6.91 18.65 13.41
CA GLY A 157 5.53 18.70 13.86
C GLY A 157 4.56 17.93 12.95
N GLU A 158 3.26 18.08 13.24
CA GLU A 158 2.19 17.45 12.46
C GLU A 158 2.26 17.84 10.98
N LYS A 159 2.54 19.10 10.69
CA LYS A 159 2.60 19.64 9.32
C LYS A 159 3.64 18.95 8.44
N GLU A 160 4.86 18.78 8.94
CA GLU A 160 5.94 18.11 8.23
C GLU A 160 5.61 16.62 8.02
N CYS A 161 5.06 15.99 9.07
CA CYS A 161 4.69 14.58 9.05
C CYS A 161 3.54 14.31 8.06
N VAL A 162 2.46 15.09 8.11
CA VAL A 162 1.32 14.93 7.18
C VAL A 162 1.71 15.25 5.74
N THR A 163 2.63 16.19 5.54
CA THR A 163 3.15 16.51 4.20
C THR A 163 3.92 15.34 3.61
N LEU A 164 4.77 14.68 4.42
CA LEU A 164 5.50 13.48 3.97
C LEU A 164 4.56 12.31 3.72
N CYS A 165 3.58 12.09 4.61
CA CYS A 165 2.52 11.11 4.43
C CYS A 165 1.77 11.32 3.11
N ALA A 166 1.27 12.53 2.84
CA ALA A 166 0.56 12.86 1.61
C ALA A 166 1.40 12.61 0.34
N LYS A 167 2.70 12.95 0.37
CA LYS A 167 3.63 12.63 -0.73
C LYS A 167 3.79 11.12 -0.94
N THR A 168 3.85 10.36 0.14
CA THR A 168 3.96 8.89 0.09
C THR A 168 2.70 8.28 -0.52
N LEU A 169 1.51 8.69 -0.07
CA LEU A 169 0.24 8.23 -0.61
C LEU A 169 0.07 8.63 -2.08
N PHE A 170 0.45 9.86 -2.44
CA PHE A 170 0.48 10.31 -3.82
C PHE A 170 1.37 9.43 -4.70
N SER A 171 2.57 9.10 -4.23
CA SER A 171 3.49 8.19 -4.94
C SER A 171 2.91 6.79 -5.12
N MET A 172 2.14 6.28 -4.16
CA MET A 172 1.46 4.99 -4.28
C MET A 172 0.34 5.02 -5.32
N LEU A 173 -0.52 6.03 -5.24
CA LEU A 173 -1.62 6.19 -6.21
C LEU A 173 -1.10 6.37 -7.63
N SER A 174 0.04 7.06 -7.82
CA SER A 174 0.65 7.25 -9.14
C SER A 174 1.17 5.96 -9.77
N LYS A 175 1.51 4.94 -8.97
CA LYS A 175 1.96 3.64 -9.48
C LYS A 175 0.80 2.77 -10.00
N VAL A 176 -0.39 2.95 -9.46
CA VAL A 176 -1.56 2.13 -9.79
C VAL A 176 -2.31 2.67 -11.00
N THR A 177 -2.21 3.96 -11.28
CA THR A 177 -2.99 4.62 -12.33
C THR A 177 -2.18 5.66 -13.08
N ASN A 178 -2.24 5.58 -14.41
CA ASN A 178 -1.76 6.62 -15.31
C ASN A 178 -2.83 7.72 -15.52
N GLU A 179 -4.03 7.54 -14.97
CA GLU A 179 -5.15 8.49 -15.09
C GLU A 179 -5.38 9.22 -13.77
N SER A 180 -5.72 10.50 -13.85
CA SER A 180 -6.06 11.32 -12.70
C SER A 180 -7.36 10.85 -12.06
N THR A 181 -7.27 10.12 -10.99
CA THR A 181 -8.43 9.87 -10.11
C THR A 181 -8.74 11.13 -9.30
N VAL A 182 -9.93 11.21 -8.71
CA VAL A 182 -10.29 12.36 -7.87
C VAL A 182 -9.32 12.47 -6.68
N SER A 183 -8.98 11.34 -6.05
CA SER A 183 -8.01 11.28 -4.95
C SER A 183 -6.62 11.73 -5.39
N TYR A 184 -6.14 11.21 -6.53
CA TYR A 184 -4.86 11.61 -7.10
C TYR A 184 -4.83 13.10 -7.45
N ALA A 185 -5.89 13.61 -8.09
CA ALA A 185 -5.99 15.02 -8.48
C ALA A 185 -6.03 15.96 -7.26
N LEU A 186 -6.76 15.58 -6.21
CA LEU A 186 -6.82 16.33 -4.95
C LEU A 186 -5.47 16.36 -4.24
N LEU A 187 -4.84 15.17 -4.05
CA LEU A 187 -3.54 15.06 -3.41
C LEU A 187 -2.46 15.81 -4.19
N SER A 188 -2.42 15.66 -5.52
CA SER A 188 -1.50 16.39 -6.39
C SER A 188 -1.65 17.91 -6.26
N LYS A 189 -2.89 18.40 -6.36
CA LYS A 189 -3.19 19.84 -6.29
C LYS A 189 -2.80 20.45 -4.95
N LYS A 190 -3.13 19.76 -3.83
CA LYS A 190 -2.83 20.27 -2.48
C LYS A 190 -1.34 20.12 -2.13
N THR A 191 -0.72 19.00 -2.45
CA THR A 191 0.71 18.77 -2.18
C THR A 191 1.58 19.78 -2.93
N ASN A 192 1.20 20.15 -4.16
CA ASN A 192 1.96 21.11 -4.97
C ASN A 192 1.72 22.58 -4.61
N ARG A 193 0.62 22.91 -3.93
CA ARG A 193 0.29 24.32 -3.61
C ARG A 193 0.61 24.72 -2.17
N LYS A 194 -0.15 24.18 -1.21
CA LYS A 194 -0.08 24.60 0.20
C LYS A 194 0.28 23.46 1.16
N GLY A 195 0.20 22.20 0.70
CA GLY A 195 0.32 21.02 1.54
C GLY A 195 -0.85 20.88 2.52
N TYR A 196 -0.68 19.93 3.44
CA TYR A 196 -1.60 19.70 4.55
C TYR A 196 -0.95 20.22 5.84
N PHE A 197 -1.78 20.71 6.76
CA PHE A 197 -1.33 21.15 8.07
C PHE A 197 -1.65 20.12 9.15
N LYS A 198 -2.75 19.37 9.00
CA LYS A 198 -3.22 18.36 9.95
C LYS A 198 -3.62 17.07 9.24
N PHE A 199 -3.45 15.94 9.91
CA PHE A 199 -3.88 14.64 9.38
C PHE A 199 -5.40 14.56 9.16
N ILE A 200 -6.18 15.23 9.99
CA ILE A 200 -7.64 15.26 9.83
C ILE A 200 -8.08 15.90 8.51
N ASP A 201 -7.34 16.88 7.99
CA ASP A 201 -7.65 17.52 6.71
C ASP A 201 -7.32 16.58 5.55
N LEU A 202 -6.21 15.84 5.65
CA LEU A 202 -5.85 14.80 4.70
C LEU A 202 -6.89 13.68 4.67
N TYR A 203 -7.35 13.23 5.85
CA TYR A 203 -8.40 12.22 5.99
C TYR A 203 -9.70 12.64 5.32
N LYS A 204 -10.18 13.86 5.61
CA LYS A 204 -11.42 14.40 5.00
C LYS A 204 -11.34 14.44 3.48
N ASP A 205 -10.20 14.81 2.92
CA ASP A 205 -10.02 14.86 1.46
C ASP A 205 -10.03 13.46 0.84
N ILE A 206 -9.36 12.48 1.47
CA ILE A 206 -9.37 11.10 1.00
C ILE A 206 -10.78 10.53 1.06
N GLN A 207 -11.51 10.73 2.16
CA GLN A 207 -12.89 10.27 2.30
C GLN A 207 -13.83 10.92 1.27
N ALA A 208 -13.72 12.23 1.06
CA ALA A 208 -14.51 12.92 0.05
C ALA A 208 -14.22 12.40 -1.37
N ALA A 209 -12.96 12.07 -1.66
CA ALA A 209 -12.55 11.48 -2.92
C ALA A 209 -13.10 10.05 -3.10
N THR A 210 -13.02 9.21 -2.07
CA THR A 210 -13.53 7.83 -2.08
C THR A 210 -15.04 7.79 -2.30
N MET A 211 -15.79 8.68 -1.64
CA MET A 211 -17.23 8.81 -1.85
C MET A 211 -17.61 9.20 -3.28
N THR A 212 -16.72 9.93 -3.97
CA THR A 212 -16.95 10.32 -5.37
C THR A 212 -16.69 9.16 -6.33
N ILE A 213 -15.89 8.18 -5.95
CA ILE A 213 -15.57 6.97 -6.74
C ILE A 213 -16.80 6.06 -6.87
N GLU A 214 -17.62 5.91 -5.85
CA GLU A 214 -18.85 5.10 -5.91
C GLU A 214 -19.82 5.58 -7.01
N LYS A 215 -19.72 6.86 -7.43
CA LYS A 215 -20.53 7.46 -8.49
C LYS A 215 -19.83 7.48 -9.85
N ARG A 216 -18.68 6.83 -10.03
CA ARG A 216 -17.99 6.82 -11.33
C ARG A 216 -18.85 6.16 -12.41
N LYS A 217 -19.04 6.91 -13.52
CA LYS A 217 -19.70 6.43 -14.73
C LYS A 217 -19.02 5.16 -15.22
N LEU A 218 -19.79 4.16 -15.61
CA LEU A 218 -19.34 2.87 -16.19
C LEU A 218 -18.21 3.05 -17.23
N TRP A 219 -18.23 4.11 -18.00
CA TRP A 219 -17.20 4.46 -18.99
C TRP A 219 -15.78 4.63 -18.42
N VAL A 220 -15.63 5.18 -17.23
CA VAL A 220 -14.32 5.36 -16.59
C VAL A 220 -13.78 3.99 -16.12
N ARG A 221 -14.65 3.10 -15.61
CA ARG A 221 -14.29 1.72 -15.26
C ARG A 221 -13.87 0.92 -16.48
N ILE A 222 -14.60 1.05 -17.58
CA ILE A 222 -14.30 0.40 -18.86
C ILE A 222 -12.95 0.88 -19.39
N LYS A 223 -12.71 2.19 -19.40
CA LYS A 223 -11.45 2.76 -19.90
C LYS A 223 -10.24 2.33 -19.05
N ALA A 224 -10.38 2.33 -17.73
CA ALA A 224 -9.34 1.84 -16.81
C ALA A 224 -9.07 0.33 -16.99
N PHE A 225 -10.12 -0.48 -17.23
CA PHE A 225 -9.98 -1.90 -17.54
C PHE A 225 -9.20 -2.12 -18.84
N PHE A 226 -9.50 -1.37 -19.90
CA PHE A 226 -8.78 -1.46 -21.17
C PHE A 226 -7.33 -1.00 -21.05
N SER A 227 -7.04 0.08 -20.33
CA SER A 227 -5.69 0.55 -20.08
C SER A 227 -4.85 -0.47 -19.29
N ARG A 228 -5.44 -1.09 -18.27
CA ARG A 228 -4.74 -2.08 -17.42
C ARG A 228 -4.51 -3.43 -18.11
N ASN A 229 -5.43 -3.86 -18.95
CA ASN A 229 -5.37 -5.15 -19.64
C ASN A 229 -5.01 -5.03 -21.13
N GLY A 230 -4.44 -3.92 -21.57
CA GLY A 230 -4.15 -3.63 -22.97
C GLY A 230 -3.42 -4.77 -23.69
N ASP A 231 -2.38 -5.32 -23.06
CA ASP A 231 -1.59 -6.43 -23.64
C ASP A 231 -2.39 -7.75 -23.75
N ARG A 232 -3.25 -8.04 -22.76
CA ARG A 232 -4.10 -9.24 -22.81
C ARG A 232 -5.19 -9.09 -23.87
N ILE A 233 -5.83 -7.91 -23.90
CA ILE A 233 -6.87 -7.59 -24.88
C ILE A 233 -6.28 -7.62 -26.29
N TYR A 234 -5.10 -7.02 -26.48
CA TYR A 234 -4.40 -7.06 -27.77
C TYR A 234 -4.15 -8.49 -28.26
N ARG A 235 -3.64 -9.40 -27.38
CA ARG A 235 -3.42 -10.81 -27.73
C ARG A 235 -4.73 -11.53 -28.09
N VAL A 236 -5.82 -11.26 -27.37
CA VAL A 236 -7.13 -11.86 -27.67
C VAL A 236 -7.66 -11.34 -28.98
N VAL A 237 -7.62 -10.03 -29.22
CA VAL A 237 -8.06 -9.41 -30.49
C VAL A 237 -7.20 -9.92 -31.66
N LEU A 238 -5.89 -9.98 -31.49
CA LEU A 238 -4.99 -10.54 -32.49
C LEU A 238 -5.33 -11.99 -32.81
N GLY A 239 -5.60 -12.82 -31.79
CA GLY A 239 -6.04 -14.20 -31.97
C GLY A 239 -7.35 -14.32 -32.78
N ILE A 240 -8.34 -13.47 -32.44
CA ILE A 240 -9.61 -13.42 -33.17
C ILE A 240 -9.40 -12.98 -34.63
N CYS A 241 -8.60 -11.94 -34.87
CA CYS A 241 -8.29 -11.48 -36.21
C CYS A 241 -7.56 -12.56 -37.04
N LEU A 242 -6.64 -13.29 -36.42
CA LEU A 242 -5.86 -14.35 -37.07
C LEU A 242 -6.76 -15.55 -37.42
N THR A 243 -7.66 -15.96 -36.53
CA THR A 243 -8.64 -17.01 -36.82
C THR A 243 -9.62 -16.60 -37.92
N ALA A 244 -10.10 -15.34 -37.90
CA ALA A 244 -10.95 -14.82 -38.97
C ALA A 244 -10.23 -14.79 -40.32
N ALA A 245 -8.94 -14.39 -40.34
CA ALA A 245 -8.13 -14.42 -41.57
C ALA A 245 -7.93 -15.84 -42.12
N ILE A 246 -7.70 -16.83 -41.23
CA ILE A 246 -7.58 -18.24 -41.64
C ILE A 246 -8.90 -18.74 -42.24
N ILE A 247 -10.04 -18.43 -41.60
CA ILE A 247 -11.35 -18.81 -42.14
C ILE A 247 -11.61 -18.17 -43.50
N ALA A 248 -11.30 -16.87 -43.67
CA ALA A 248 -11.42 -16.18 -44.93
C ALA A 248 -10.54 -16.80 -46.01
N LEU A 249 -9.30 -17.17 -45.71
CA LEU A 249 -8.38 -17.86 -46.61
C LEU A 249 -8.92 -19.21 -47.04
N ILE A 250 -9.45 -20.01 -46.12
CA ILE A 250 -10.07 -21.31 -46.39
C ILE A 250 -11.28 -21.12 -47.31
N MET A 251 -12.12 -20.12 -47.07
CA MET A 251 -13.25 -19.79 -47.95
C MET A 251 -12.80 -19.41 -49.35
N LEU A 252 -11.76 -18.61 -49.48
CA LEU A 252 -11.21 -18.16 -50.75
C LEU A 252 -10.61 -19.33 -51.54
N LEU A 253 -9.87 -20.22 -50.86
CA LEU A 253 -9.33 -21.43 -51.48
C LEU A 253 -10.45 -22.38 -51.92
N SER A 254 -11.51 -22.55 -51.09
CA SER A 254 -12.69 -23.34 -51.45
C SER A 254 -13.39 -22.80 -52.69
N GLN A 255 -13.52 -21.49 -52.80
CA GLN A 255 -14.08 -20.85 -54.01
C GLN A 255 -13.23 -21.09 -55.25
N LEU A 256 -11.91 -21.02 -55.11
CA LEU A 256 -10.94 -21.21 -56.21
C LEU A 256 -10.91 -22.66 -56.73
N VAL A 257 -11.01 -23.65 -55.83
CA VAL A 257 -10.85 -25.08 -56.15
C VAL A 257 -12.19 -25.73 -56.47
N LEU A 258 -13.24 -25.39 -55.75
CA LEU A 258 -14.58 -26.04 -55.86
C LEU A 258 -15.60 -25.19 -56.61
N GLY A 259 -15.28 -23.95 -56.95
CA GLY A 259 -16.18 -23.03 -57.63
C GLY A 259 -17.38 -22.57 -56.79
N ASP A 260 -17.43 -22.92 -55.51
CA ASP A 260 -18.56 -22.63 -54.67
C ASP A 260 -18.13 -22.40 -53.19
N ILE A 261 -18.86 -21.55 -52.46
CA ILE A 261 -18.62 -21.29 -51.01
C ILE A 261 -19.70 -22.07 -50.22
N PRO A 262 -19.35 -23.21 -49.59
CA PRO A 262 -20.36 -24.05 -48.93
C PRO A 262 -21.18 -23.33 -47.83
N LEU A 263 -20.55 -22.39 -47.13
CA LEU A 263 -21.21 -21.56 -46.09
C LEU A 263 -22.19 -20.55 -46.68
N TYR A 264 -21.90 -19.96 -47.84
CA TYR A 264 -22.77 -19.00 -48.51
C TYR A 264 -24.08 -19.66 -49.00
N ARG A 265 -23.98 -20.92 -49.48
CA ARG A 265 -25.17 -21.74 -49.84
C ARG A 265 -26.07 -21.99 -48.66
N LEU A 266 -25.54 -22.27 -47.47
CA LEU A 266 -26.35 -22.48 -46.25
C LEU A 266 -27.15 -21.22 -45.88
N PHE A 267 -26.54 -20.04 -45.95
CA PHE A 267 -27.22 -18.76 -45.66
C PHE A 267 -28.25 -18.41 -46.76
N VAL A 268 -27.88 -18.51 -48.03
CA VAL A 268 -28.78 -18.17 -49.15
C VAL A 268 -29.97 -19.10 -49.22
N ASN A 269 -29.79 -20.41 -48.99
CA ASN A 269 -30.89 -21.34 -48.98
C ASN A 269 -31.85 -21.13 -47.78
N THR A 270 -31.34 -20.74 -46.61
CA THR A 270 -32.17 -20.39 -45.41
C THR A 270 -33.03 -19.18 -45.67
N PHE A 271 -32.50 -18.14 -46.32
CA PHE A 271 -33.24 -16.92 -46.68
C PHE A 271 -34.24 -17.16 -47.84
N LYS A 272 -33.95 -18.02 -48.79
CA LYS A 272 -34.91 -18.38 -49.86
C LYS A 272 -36.14 -19.15 -49.32
N ASN A 273 -35.94 -20.03 -48.34
CA ASN A 273 -37.05 -20.79 -47.73
C ASN A 273 -37.96 -19.91 -46.89
N ILE A 274 -37.45 -18.87 -46.26
CA ILE A 274 -38.25 -17.94 -45.44
C ILE A 274 -39.10 -17.00 -46.34
N GLY A 275 -38.66 -16.71 -47.59
CA GLY A 275 -39.35 -15.81 -48.50
C GLY A 275 -40.51 -16.45 -49.32
N THR A 276 -40.63 -17.79 -49.37
CA THR A 276 -41.59 -18.44 -50.20
C THR A 276 -42.84 -18.91 -49.45
N GLU A 277 -42.85 -18.97 -48.13
CA GLU A 277 -44.03 -19.40 -47.36
C GLU A 277 -45.09 -18.33 -47.11
N SER A 278 -44.81 -17.04 -47.48
CA SER A 278 -45.76 -15.94 -47.23
C SER A 278 -46.63 -15.54 -48.43
N LEU A 279 -46.61 -16.31 -49.56
CA LEU A 279 -47.34 -15.97 -50.78
C LEU A 279 -48.39 -17.02 -51.22
N VAL A 280 -48.77 -17.94 -50.32
CA VAL A 280 -49.90 -18.84 -50.60
C VAL A 280 -50.94 -18.69 -49.47
N GLN A 281 -51.73 -17.63 -49.61
CA GLN A 281 -53.11 -17.52 -49.11
C GLN A 281 -53.92 -16.72 -50.10
#